data_413fec0539fdafd3bf15e633d36887a1
#
_entry.id   413fec0539fdafd3bf15e633d36887a1
#
_cell.length_a   1.000
_cell.length_b   1.000
_cell.length_c   1.000
_cell.angle_alpha   90.00
_cell.angle_beta   90.00
_cell.angle_gamma   90.00
#
_symmetry.space_group_name_H-M   'P 1'
#
loop_
_entity.id
_entity.type
_entity.pdbx_description
1 polymer ?
#
loop_
_entity_poly.entity_id
_entity_poly.type
_entity_poly.pdbx_seq_one_letter_code
_entity_poly.pdbx_strand_id
1 'polypeptide(L)'
;MKIFFAFILAFFASFHYSQAQALDETHVEPYCHIHTIPPSISSEAISSKATSSEATSSEATVLTESAASRVDSILASSPLLYKSSLGLMVYDLTDNKTIISYGEKNTLRPASTMKLVTAIAAIDRLGGSYLFRTSLRYTGEIKDNVLNGDVYCIGGFDPRFNSDDLTAFVEGIRSLGIDTIRGCLVADKMMKNEDRLGWGWCWDDDNPVLSPLLISRKDEFMQHFVSELVDAGIVFIGNIIEGDTPIDAYEIVDRTHTIDQILMKMMKDSDNLYAEALFYQLASSSGNRPATAQDARNIIKRLIRKIGLNPSDYIFADGSGLSLYNYVTAELEVEMLKYAYQNSNIYLHLYPSLPIAGIDGTLKRRMKTPFTTDNVRAKTGTLTGVQSLAGYCTTPNNHTLCFAIINNGILKDSQARSLQDKICEALCSP
;
A
#
# COMPACT_ATOMS: atom_id res chain seq x y z
N MET A 1 -41.35 5.49 41.94
CA MET A 1 -41.17 5.32 43.39
C MET A 1 -39.75 4.83 43.56
N LYS A 2 -38.86 5.78 43.80
CA LYS A 2 -37.93 5.81 44.97
C LYS A 2 -36.91 4.66 44.95
N ILE A 3 -35.63 4.79 45.08
CA ILE A 3 -34.69 5.81 45.61
C ILE A 3 -33.34 5.16 45.72
N PHE A 4 -32.19 5.85 45.35
CA PHE A 4 -30.97 6.06 46.08
C PHE A 4 -29.94 4.87 46.17
N PHE A 5 -28.64 5.00 46.19
CA PHE A 5 -27.66 6.11 46.36
C PHE A 5 -26.29 5.66 45.88
N ALA A 6 -25.53 6.63 45.47
CA ALA A 6 -24.11 6.64 45.21
C ALA A 6 -23.23 6.20 46.42
N PHE A 7 -22.04 5.72 46.15
CA PHE A 7 -20.87 6.03 47.01
C PHE A 7 -19.59 6.15 46.19
N ILE A 8 -19.03 7.30 46.24
CA ILE A 8 -17.67 7.74 45.90
C ILE A 8 -16.76 7.27 47.03
N LEU A 9 -15.52 6.83 46.74
CA LEU A 9 -14.33 7.31 47.46
C LEU A 9 -13.03 6.84 46.76
N ALA A 10 -12.23 7.84 46.52
CA ALA A 10 -10.83 7.79 46.10
C ALA A 10 -9.91 7.22 47.18
N PHE A 11 -8.79 6.64 46.75
CA PHE A 11 -7.59 6.64 47.58
C PHE A 11 -6.35 6.97 46.76
N PHE A 12 -5.60 7.90 47.31
CA PHE A 12 -4.41 8.56 46.81
C PHE A 12 -3.14 7.73 47.08
N ALA A 13 -2.22 7.83 46.13
CA ALA A 13 -0.78 8.08 46.29
C ALA A 13 0.12 7.13 47.11
N SER A 14 1.23 6.75 46.44
CA SER A 14 2.61 7.07 46.88
C SER A 14 3.62 6.44 45.94
N PHE A 15 4.30 7.25 45.15
CA PHE A 15 5.72 7.62 45.22
C PHE A 15 6.68 6.51 45.65
N HIS A 16 7.52 6.04 44.69
CA HIS A 16 8.97 5.98 44.95
C HIS A 16 9.77 6.13 43.66
N TYR A 17 10.51 7.19 43.66
CA TYR A 17 11.63 7.56 42.81
C TYR A 17 12.84 6.70 43.21
N SER A 18 13.56 6.11 42.27
CA SER A 18 14.94 5.75 42.49
C SER A 18 15.76 5.95 41.22
N GLN A 19 16.82 6.67 41.45
CA GLN A 19 17.76 7.27 40.54
C GLN A 19 18.59 6.30 39.72
N ALA A 20 19.04 6.89 38.63
CA ALA A 20 20.08 6.52 37.71
C ALA A 20 21.41 6.08 38.32
N GLN A 21 22.13 5.24 37.64
CA GLN A 21 23.57 5.38 37.47
C GLN A 21 24.01 4.99 36.07
N ALA A 22 24.77 5.89 35.49
CA ALA A 22 25.50 5.73 34.22
C ALA A 22 26.75 4.84 34.45
N LEU A 23 27.09 4.06 33.47
CA LEU A 23 28.43 3.52 33.19
C LEU A 23 28.48 3.29 31.68
N ASP A 24 29.20 4.05 31.03
CA ASP A 24 30.62 4.08 30.66
C ASP A 24 30.82 3.59 29.20
N GLU A 25 31.33 4.52 28.44
CA GLU A 25 31.72 4.36 27.03
C GLU A 25 32.95 3.45 26.93
N THR A 26 32.89 2.46 26.05
CA THR A 26 34.12 1.88 25.48
C THR A 26 34.08 1.91 23.98
N HIS A 27 35.05 2.63 23.45
CA HIS A 27 35.43 2.76 22.05
C HIS A 27 35.52 1.42 21.31
N VAL A 28 34.90 1.35 20.14
CA VAL A 28 35.34 0.48 19.06
C VAL A 28 35.42 1.30 17.78
N GLU A 29 36.63 1.47 17.29
CA GLU A 29 36.93 2.13 16.01
C GLU A 29 36.47 1.28 14.80
N PRO A 30 36.05 1.89 13.69
CA PRO A 30 35.73 1.16 12.48
C PRO A 30 36.99 0.98 11.60
N TYR A 31 37.30 -0.25 11.29
CA TYR A 31 38.28 -0.59 10.24
C TYR A 31 37.71 -0.27 8.84
N CYS A 32 38.28 0.76 8.24
CA CYS A 32 38.06 1.13 6.85
C CYS A 32 39.11 0.46 5.98
N HIS A 33 38.77 -0.53 5.16
CA HIS A 33 39.62 -0.99 4.07
C HIS A 33 39.27 -0.24 2.79
N ILE A 34 40.11 0.71 2.46
CA ILE A 34 40.14 1.40 1.17
C ILE A 34 40.88 0.49 0.18
N HIS A 35 40.17 0.01 -0.83
CA HIS A 35 40.83 -0.50 -2.05
C HIS A 35 40.98 0.65 -3.04
N THR A 36 42.23 1.04 -3.20
CA THR A 36 42.70 1.98 -4.22
C THR A 36 42.68 1.34 -5.61
N ILE A 37 42.02 2.03 -6.53
CA ILE A 37 42.13 1.78 -7.98
C ILE A 37 43.24 2.70 -8.52
N PRO A 38 44.16 2.20 -9.37
CA PRO A 38 45.27 2.99 -9.89
C PRO A 38 44.84 3.95 -11.00
N PRO A 39 45.59 5.05 -11.20
CA PRO A 39 45.30 6.03 -12.24
C PRO A 39 46.08 5.75 -13.53
N SER A 40 45.54 6.26 -14.59
CA SER A 40 46.15 6.69 -15.86
C SER A 40 45.59 6.03 -17.12
N ILE A 41 44.90 6.85 -17.89
CA ILE A 41 45.16 7.00 -19.31
C ILE A 41 45.06 8.50 -19.66
N SER A 42 46.07 8.98 -20.31
CA SER A 42 46.41 10.35 -20.65
C SER A 42 45.41 11.06 -21.54
N SER A 43 45.36 12.33 -21.30
CA SER A 43 44.85 13.42 -22.17
C SER A 43 45.44 13.36 -23.57
N GLU A 44 44.56 13.39 -24.58
CA GLU A 44 44.85 14.10 -25.82
C GLU A 44 43.56 14.80 -26.30
N ALA A 45 43.77 16.04 -26.70
CA ALA A 45 42.79 17.04 -27.01
C ALA A 45 41.95 16.71 -28.24
N ILE A 46 40.62 16.95 -28.13
CA ILE A 46 39.86 17.50 -29.25
C ILE A 46 39.04 18.67 -28.71
N SER A 47 39.56 19.83 -28.96
CA SER A 47 38.85 21.12 -28.92
C SER A 47 37.88 21.15 -30.11
N SER A 48 36.57 21.03 -29.88
CA SER A 48 35.59 21.70 -30.74
C SER A 48 34.17 21.63 -30.13
N LYS A 49 33.63 22.84 -29.93
CA LYS A 49 32.19 23.11 -29.76
C LYS A 49 31.52 22.84 -28.44
N ALA A 50 31.83 23.65 -27.46
CA ALA A 50 30.87 24.13 -26.47
C ALA A 50 29.93 25.16 -27.12
N THR A 51 28.85 24.73 -27.77
CA THR A 51 27.75 25.64 -28.25
C THR A 51 26.40 24.92 -28.48
N SER A 52 26.18 23.73 -27.90
CA SER A 52 24.88 23.04 -28.08
C SER A 52 24.11 22.72 -26.80
N SER A 53 24.61 23.07 -25.60
CA SER A 53 23.89 22.76 -24.35
C SER A 53 22.98 23.89 -23.83
N GLU A 54 23.19 25.14 -24.28
CA GLU A 54 22.34 26.25 -23.83
C GLU A 54 21.01 26.35 -24.60
N ALA A 55 20.98 25.95 -25.87
CA ALA A 55 19.76 26.00 -26.66
C ALA A 55 18.72 24.95 -26.22
N THR A 56 19.15 23.71 -25.80
CA THR A 56 18.25 22.68 -25.33
C THR A 56 17.67 22.97 -23.95
N SER A 57 18.42 23.60 -23.05
CA SER A 57 17.90 23.96 -21.73
C SER A 57 16.89 25.12 -21.80
N SER A 58 17.05 26.04 -22.72
CA SER A 58 16.13 27.18 -22.90
C SER A 58 14.80 26.76 -23.52
N GLU A 59 14.79 25.83 -24.49
CA GLU A 59 13.55 25.28 -25.07
C GLU A 59 12.77 24.42 -24.07
N ALA A 60 13.46 23.58 -23.29
CA ALA A 60 12.84 22.78 -22.25
C ALA A 60 12.18 23.65 -21.15
N THR A 61 12.86 24.72 -20.75
CA THR A 61 12.34 25.69 -19.78
C THR A 61 11.11 26.43 -20.30
N VAL A 62 11.11 26.82 -21.55
CA VAL A 62 9.98 27.52 -22.20
C VAL A 62 8.76 26.58 -22.31
N LEU A 63 8.94 25.30 -22.70
CA LEU A 63 7.84 24.34 -22.79
C LEU A 63 7.26 24.03 -21.41
N THR A 64 8.08 23.91 -20.37
CA THR A 64 7.62 23.68 -19.01
C THR A 64 6.83 24.90 -18.48
N GLU A 65 7.30 26.12 -18.72
CA GLU A 65 6.58 27.35 -18.40
C GLU A 65 5.25 27.44 -19.16
N SER A 66 5.23 27.08 -20.44
CA SER A 66 4.01 27.00 -21.25
C SER A 66 2.98 26.01 -20.66
N ALA A 67 3.40 24.83 -20.19
CA ALA A 67 2.50 23.88 -19.52
C ALA A 67 1.91 24.45 -18.22
N ALA A 68 2.72 25.10 -17.40
CA ALA A 68 2.26 25.77 -16.18
C ALA A 68 1.24 26.88 -16.50
N SER A 69 1.52 27.73 -17.49
CA SER A 69 0.60 28.79 -17.92
C SER A 69 -0.73 28.25 -18.43
N ARG A 70 -0.71 27.12 -19.16
CA ARG A 70 -1.95 26.44 -19.60
C ARG A 70 -2.76 25.93 -18.41
N VAL A 71 -2.10 25.31 -17.42
CA VAL A 71 -2.78 24.82 -16.20
C VAL A 71 -3.36 25.98 -15.41
N ASP A 72 -2.63 27.10 -15.24
CA ASP A 72 -3.14 28.29 -14.56
C ASP A 72 -4.41 28.85 -15.27
N SER A 73 -4.43 28.86 -16.57
CA SER A 73 -5.61 29.28 -17.37
C SER A 73 -6.80 28.33 -17.17
N ILE A 74 -6.54 27.01 -17.08
CA ILE A 74 -7.57 25.99 -16.79
C ILE A 74 -8.14 26.21 -15.37
N LEU A 75 -7.28 26.45 -14.38
CA LEU A 75 -7.70 26.71 -13.01
C LEU A 75 -8.51 27.99 -12.90
N ALA A 76 -8.01 29.11 -13.49
CA ALA A 76 -8.69 30.41 -13.47
C ALA A 76 -10.08 30.38 -14.12
N SER A 77 -10.27 29.54 -15.15
CA SER A 77 -11.54 29.41 -15.88
C SER A 77 -12.47 28.35 -15.29
N SER A 78 -12.07 27.61 -14.25
CA SER A 78 -12.85 26.50 -13.71
C SER A 78 -13.91 26.93 -12.71
N PRO A 79 -15.23 26.84 -13.01
CA PRO A 79 -16.29 27.16 -12.06
C PRO A 79 -16.33 26.21 -10.85
N LEU A 80 -15.70 25.05 -10.96
CA LEU A 80 -15.63 24.07 -9.89
C LEU A 80 -14.91 24.61 -8.66
N LEU A 81 -13.85 25.38 -8.87
CA LEU A 81 -12.99 25.90 -7.80
C LEU A 81 -13.63 26.97 -6.93
N TYR A 82 -14.75 27.59 -7.39
CA TYR A 82 -15.54 28.50 -6.54
C TYR A 82 -16.37 27.75 -5.47
N LYS A 83 -16.54 26.42 -5.60
CA LYS A 83 -17.47 25.64 -4.78
C LYS A 83 -16.85 24.39 -4.16
N SER A 84 -15.57 24.13 -4.43
CA SER A 84 -14.86 22.95 -3.96
C SER A 84 -13.41 23.28 -3.63
N SER A 85 -12.79 22.42 -2.82
CA SER A 85 -11.37 22.53 -2.49
C SER A 85 -10.53 21.74 -3.50
N LEU A 86 -9.38 22.28 -3.87
CA LEU A 86 -8.37 21.65 -4.71
C LEU A 86 -7.01 21.65 -3.99
N GLY A 87 -6.33 20.53 -4.02
CA GLY A 87 -4.89 20.40 -3.81
C GLY A 87 -4.26 19.90 -5.10
N LEU A 88 -3.33 20.64 -5.65
CA LEU A 88 -2.61 20.30 -6.88
C LEU A 88 -1.12 20.55 -6.69
N MET A 89 -0.30 19.55 -7.01
CA MET A 89 1.14 19.72 -7.13
C MET A 89 1.65 18.93 -8.33
N VAL A 90 2.56 19.54 -9.10
CA VAL A 90 3.28 18.89 -10.18
C VAL A 90 4.78 19.14 -9.99
N TYR A 91 5.55 18.07 -10.01
CA TYR A 91 6.99 18.10 -9.85
C TYR A 91 7.69 17.48 -11.06
N ASP A 92 8.65 18.18 -11.60
CA ASP A 92 9.53 17.70 -12.67
C ASP A 92 10.67 16.89 -12.05
N LEU A 93 10.62 15.57 -12.27
CA LEU A 93 11.61 14.62 -11.78
C LEU A 93 12.93 14.69 -12.56
N THR A 94 12.90 15.20 -13.80
CA THR A 94 14.08 15.38 -14.64
C THR A 94 14.88 16.59 -14.20
N ASP A 95 14.21 17.74 -14.00
CA ASP A 95 14.84 19.00 -13.58
C ASP A 95 14.88 19.15 -12.04
N ASN A 96 14.29 18.23 -11.28
CA ASN A 96 14.19 18.28 -9.82
C ASN A 96 13.59 19.60 -9.27
N LYS A 97 12.47 20.03 -9.85
CA LYS A 97 11.79 21.28 -9.44
C LYS A 97 10.26 21.14 -9.43
N THR A 98 9.62 21.84 -8.52
CA THR A 98 8.16 22.04 -8.56
C THR A 98 7.81 22.99 -9.69
N ILE A 99 6.87 22.60 -10.55
CA ILE A 99 6.43 23.42 -11.68
C ILE A 99 5.02 23.98 -11.49
N ILE A 100 4.17 23.34 -10.71
CA ILE A 100 2.82 23.79 -10.37
C ILE A 100 2.54 23.47 -8.91
N SER A 101 1.94 24.45 -8.21
CA SER A 101 1.54 24.32 -6.81
C SER A 101 0.29 25.17 -6.58
N TYR A 102 -0.81 24.52 -6.16
CA TYR A 102 -2.07 25.20 -5.86
C TYR A 102 -2.77 24.49 -4.70
N GLY A 103 -2.77 25.10 -3.52
CA GLY A 103 -3.34 24.48 -2.32
C GLY A 103 -2.74 23.11 -1.99
N GLU A 104 -1.48 22.88 -2.36
CA GLU A 104 -0.76 21.62 -2.27
C GLU A 104 -0.64 21.10 -0.83
N LYS A 105 -0.70 22.03 0.14
CA LYS A 105 -0.66 21.73 1.59
C LYS A 105 -2.04 21.64 2.24
N ASN A 106 -3.11 21.87 1.47
CA ASN A 106 -4.45 21.66 1.99
C ASN A 106 -4.66 20.21 2.37
N THR A 107 -5.11 19.97 3.62
CA THR A 107 -5.46 18.64 4.10
C THR A 107 -6.82 18.22 3.51
N LEU A 108 -6.79 17.23 2.65
CA LEU A 108 -7.92 16.75 1.86
C LEU A 108 -8.09 15.24 2.01
N ARG A 109 -9.29 14.74 1.76
CA ARG A 109 -9.57 13.31 1.68
C ARG A 109 -9.02 12.77 0.36
N PRO A 110 -8.13 11.77 0.41
CA PRO A 110 -7.49 11.24 -0.80
C PRO A 110 -8.38 10.28 -1.58
N ALA A 111 -9.37 9.67 -0.95
CA ALA A 111 -10.00 8.47 -1.48
C ALA A 111 -8.93 7.41 -1.84
N SER A 112 -9.11 6.66 -2.93
CA SER A 112 -8.21 5.55 -3.27
C SER A 112 -6.80 5.93 -3.76
N THR A 113 -6.43 7.24 -3.84
CA THR A 113 -5.01 7.60 -4.00
C THR A 113 -4.21 7.33 -2.73
N MET A 114 -4.87 7.15 -1.57
CA MET A 114 -4.27 6.60 -0.36
C MET A 114 -3.50 5.29 -0.61
N LYS A 115 -3.94 4.47 -1.57
CA LYS A 115 -3.27 3.24 -1.98
C LYS A 115 -1.83 3.44 -2.46
N LEU A 116 -1.48 4.63 -2.96
CA LEU A 116 -0.09 4.97 -3.30
C LEU A 116 0.78 5.02 -2.04
N VAL A 117 0.30 5.67 -0.99
CA VAL A 117 1.01 5.74 0.30
C VAL A 117 1.22 4.34 0.87
N THR A 118 0.17 3.52 0.88
CA THR A 118 0.21 2.12 1.36
C THR A 118 1.19 1.28 0.55
N ALA A 119 1.14 1.35 -0.80
CA ALA A 119 2.01 0.58 -1.68
C ALA A 119 3.48 0.97 -1.51
N ILE A 120 3.78 2.26 -1.55
CA ILE A 120 5.16 2.76 -1.44
C ILE A 120 5.75 2.38 -0.07
N ALA A 121 4.98 2.54 1.01
CA ALA A 121 5.42 2.16 2.35
C ALA A 121 5.61 0.64 2.49
N ALA A 122 4.74 -0.16 1.88
CA ALA A 122 4.85 -1.61 1.90
C ALA A 122 6.08 -2.10 1.11
N ILE A 123 6.30 -1.59 -0.10
CA ILE A 123 7.47 -1.99 -0.90
C ILE A 123 8.78 -1.53 -0.24
N ASP A 124 8.81 -0.30 0.33
CA ASP A 124 9.99 0.20 1.08
C ASP A 124 10.32 -0.69 2.29
N ARG A 125 9.31 -1.20 2.98
CA ARG A 125 9.48 -1.98 4.21
C ARG A 125 9.67 -3.48 3.97
N LEU A 126 8.90 -4.07 3.07
CA LEU A 126 8.83 -5.51 2.83
C LEU A 126 9.74 -5.96 1.68
N GLY A 127 10.03 -5.05 0.75
CA GLY A 127 10.75 -5.35 -0.50
C GLY A 127 9.84 -5.84 -1.63
N GLY A 128 10.31 -5.68 -2.87
CA GLY A 128 9.57 -6.08 -4.07
C GLY A 128 9.45 -7.59 -4.30
N SER A 129 10.25 -8.40 -3.60
CA SER A 129 10.17 -9.88 -3.64
C SER A 129 9.25 -10.47 -2.56
N TYR A 130 8.53 -9.63 -1.82
CA TYR A 130 7.67 -10.08 -0.73
C TYR A 130 6.58 -11.04 -1.22
N LEU A 131 6.33 -12.09 -0.41
CA LEU A 131 5.30 -13.10 -0.66
C LEU A 131 4.24 -13.06 0.43
N PHE A 132 3.00 -12.92 0.04
CA PHE A 132 1.84 -13.25 0.86
C PHE A 132 1.80 -14.77 1.00
N ARG A 133 1.67 -15.26 2.24
CA ARG A 133 1.79 -16.69 2.50
C ARG A 133 0.66 -17.19 3.38
N THR A 134 -0.07 -18.19 2.91
CA THR A 134 -1.03 -18.97 3.68
C THR A 134 -0.48 -20.39 3.78
N SER A 135 -0.41 -20.94 5.00
CA SER A 135 0.33 -22.17 5.29
C SER A 135 -0.57 -23.23 5.91
N LEU A 136 -0.25 -24.49 5.66
CA LEU A 136 -0.84 -25.65 6.31
C LEU A 136 0.24 -26.39 7.08
N ARG A 137 -0.02 -26.67 8.37
CA ARG A 137 0.88 -27.39 9.26
C ARG A 137 0.14 -28.41 10.09
N TYR A 138 0.87 -29.35 10.74
CA TYR A 138 0.27 -30.33 11.64
C TYR A 138 1.15 -30.57 12.87
N THR A 139 0.55 -31.11 13.91
CA THR A 139 1.23 -31.68 15.09
C THR A 139 0.79 -33.12 15.31
N GLY A 140 1.49 -33.86 16.16
CA GLY A 140 1.16 -35.25 16.49
C GLY A 140 1.87 -36.27 15.60
N GLU A 141 1.33 -37.51 15.55
CA GLU A 141 1.95 -38.64 14.90
C GLU A 141 1.06 -39.18 13.76
N ILE A 142 1.68 -39.49 12.63
CA ILE A 142 1.04 -40.18 11.51
C ILE A 142 1.34 -41.67 11.64
N LYS A 143 0.30 -42.49 11.83
CA LYS A 143 0.41 -43.94 11.94
C LYS A 143 -0.77 -44.64 11.25
N ASP A 144 -0.48 -45.62 10.43
CA ASP A 144 -1.50 -46.40 9.70
C ASP A 144 -2.47 -45.50 8.91
N ASN A 145 -1.93 -44.47 8.22
CA ASN A 145 -2.63 -43.44 7.47
C ASN A 145 -3.52 -42.51 8.32
N VAL A 146 -3.44 -42.59 9.64
CA VAL A 146 -4.17 -41.72 10.57
C VAL A 146 -3.22 -40.68 11.16
N LEU A 147 -3.55 -39.42 11.02
CA LEU A 147 -2.95 -38.37 11.82
C LEU A 147 -3.65 -38.28 13.18
N ASN A 148 -2.93 -38.65 14.24
CA ASN A 148 -3.39 -38.44 15.63
C ASN A 148 -2.77 -37.13 16.11
N GLY A 149 -3.42 -35.99 15.77
CA GLY A 149 -2.93 -34.65 16.01
C GLY A 149 -3.75 -33.62 15.28
N ASP A 150 -3.37 -32.36 15.43
CA ASP A 150 -4.10 -31.21 14.91
C ASP A 150 -3.51 -30.69 13.57
N VAL A 151 -4.37 -30.14 12.74
CA VAL A 151 -4.00 -29.48 11.49
C VAL A 151 -4.28 -27.98 11.61
N TYR A 152 -3.29 -27.16 11.30
CA TYR A 152 -3.30 -25.70 11.44
C TYR A 152 -3.35 -25.02 10.09
N CYS A 153 -4.41 -24.24 9.85
CA CYS A 153 -4.55 -23.37 8.71
C CYS A 153 -4.10 -21.96 9.12
N ILE A 154 -2.92 -21.54 8.68
CA ILE A 154 -2.30 -20.28 9.10
C ILE A 154 -2.63 -19.21 8.07
N GLY A 155 -3.45 -18.24 8.45
CA GLY A 155 -3.89 -17.15 7.59
C GLY A 155 -2.81 -16.12 7.35
N GLY A 156 -2.47 -15.91 6.08
CA GLY A 156 -1.53 -14.89 5.65
C GLY A 156 -2.19 -13.62 5.10
N PHE A 157 -3.48 -13.43 5.31
CA PHE A 157 -4.26 -12.34 4.73
C PHE A 157 -3.97 -12.17 3.24
N ASP A 158 -3.97 -13.28 2.52
CA ASP A 158 -3.78 -13.31 1.07
C ASP A 158 -5.14 -13.19 0.35
N PRO A 159 -5.45 -12.04 -0.26
CA PRO A 159 -6.75 -11.82 -0.92
C PRO A 159 -6.89 -12.57 -2.24
N ARG A 160 -5.82 -13.23 -2.70
CA ARG A 160 -5.81 -14.05 -3.91
C ARG A 160 -6.07 -15.52 -3.65
N PHE A 161 -5.95 -15.98 -2.39
CA PHE A 161 -6.17 -17.38 -2.06
C PHE A 161 -7.53 -17.87 -2.57
N ASN A 162 -7.53 -18.95 -3.32
CA ASN A 162 -8.70 -19.46 -4.03
C ASN A 162 -8.84 -21.00 -3.88
N SER A 163 -9.77 -21.60 -4.63
CA SER A 163 -10.03 -23.04 -4.58
C SER A 163 -8.84 -23.89 -5.05
N ASP A 164 -8.07 -23.44 -6.03
CA ASP A 164 -6.89 -24.19 -6.51
C ASP A 164 -5.80 -24.23 -5.41
N ASP A 165 -5.67 -23.17 -4.64
CA ASP A 165 -4.77 -23.13 -3.49
C ASP A 165 -5.24 -24.06 -2.38
N LEU A 166 -6.56 -24.15 -2.17
CA LEU A 166 -7.15 -25.04 -1.20
C LEU A 166 -7.01 -26.51 -1.59
N THR A 167 -7.22 -26.84 -2.86
CA THR A 167 -6.98 -28.19 -3.40
C THR A 167 -5.52 -28.61 -3.17
N ALA A 168 -4.56 -27.69 -3.35
CA ALA A 168 -3.15 -27.98 -3.05
C ALA A 168 -2.91 -28.26 -1.55
N PHE A 169 -3.70 -27.70 -0.64
CA PHE A 169 -3.64 -28.03 0.79
C PHE A 169 -4.06 -29.49 1.04
N VAL A 170 -5.15 -29.91 0.42
CA VAL A 170 -5.65 -31.29 0.54
C VAL A 170 -4.70 -32.29 -0.12
N GLU A 171 -4.13 -31.95 -1.27
CA GLU A 171 -3.09 -32.75 -1.92
C GLU A 171 -1.85 -32.89 -1.04
N GLY A 172 -1.46 -31.82 -0.34
CA GLY A 172 -0.38 -31.86 0.65
C GLY A 172 -0.63 -32.88 1.76
N ILE A 173 -1.84 -32.92 2.32
CA ILE A 173 -2.24 -33.92 3.33
C ILE A 173 -2.14 -35.33 2.74
N ARG A 174 -2.68 -35.55 1.54
CA ARG A 174 -2.61 -36.85 0.85
C ARG A 174 -1.18 -37.30 0.58
N SER A 175 -0.29 -36.37 0.25
CA SER A 175 1.12 -36.70 -0.03
C SER A 175 1.86 -37.27 1.18
N LEU A 176 1.37 -36.97 2.40
CA LEU A 176 1.85 -37.57 3.65
C LEU A 176 1.22 -38.95 3.95
N GLY A 177 0.35 -39.45 3.07
CA GLY A 177 -0.36 -40.71 3.24
C GLY A 177 -1.50 -40.66 4.26
N ILE A 178 -2.00 -39.45 4.59
CA ILE A 178 -3.08 -39.25 5.56
C ILE A 178 -4.42 -39.46 4.86
N ASP A 179 -5.23 -40.41 5.34
CA ASP A 179 -6.62 -40.60 4.94
C ASP A 179 -7.63 -40.27 6.06
N THR A 180 -7.12 -40.14 7.29
CA THR A 180 -7.94 -39.82 8.47
C THR A 180 -7.19 -38.80 9.35
N ILE A 181 -7.89 -37.73 9.74
CA ILE A 181 -7.41 -36.71 10.71
C ILE A 181 -8.21 -36.90 11.99
N ARG A 182 -7.52 -37.18 13.10
CA ARG A 182 -8.08 -37.37 14.45
C ARG A 182 -7.51 -36.32 15.39
N GLY A 183 -8.20 -35.16 15.49
CA GLY A 183 -7.78 -33.99 16.24
C GLY A 183 -8.53 -32.74 15.79
N CYS A 184 -8.00 -31.55 16.03
CA CYS A 184 -8.64 -30.28 15.66
C CYS A 184 -8.17 -29.81 14.29
N LEU A 185 -9.08 -29.15 13.56
CA LEU A 185 -8.70 -28.22 12.51
C LEU A 185 -8.66 -26.81 13.12
N VAL A 186 -7.48 -26.22 13.15
CA VAL A 186 -7.21 -24.96 13.85
C VAL A 186 -7.10 -23.83 12.84
N ALA A 187 -7.94 -22.81 12.98
CA ALA A 187 -7.83 -21.57 12.21
C ALA A 187 -6.90 -20.60 12.94
N ASP A 188 -5.65 -20.47 12.47
CA ASP A 188 -4.71 -19.49 13.00
C ASP A 188 -4.89 -18.14 12.28
N LYS A 189 -5.57 -17.21 12.94
CA LYS A 189 -5.83 -15.84 12.48
C LYS A 189 -4.97 -14.81 13.20
N MET A 190 -3.94 -15.22 13.93
CA MET A 190 -3.14 -14.36 14.81
C MET A 190 -2.22 -13.37 14.09
N MET A 191 -2.21 -13.36 12.77
CA MET A 191 -1.47 -12.35 11.99
C MET A 191 -1.93 -10.92 12.32
N LYS A 192 -3.23 -10.71 12.53
CA LYS A 192 -3.83 -9.41 12.87
C LYS A 192 -4.83 -9.55 14.03
N ASN A 193 -5.11 -8.42 14.68
CA ASN A 193 -6.18 -8.32 15.67
C ASN A 193 -7.57 -8.65 15.10
N GLU A 194 -8.54 -8.82 15.96
CA GLU A 194 -9.91 -9.24 15.61
C GLU A 194 -10.77 -8.14 14.96
N ASP A 195 -10.26 -6.91 14.80
CA ASP A 195 -11.01 -5.82 14.19
C ASP A 195 -11.49 -6.21 12.79
N ARG A 196 -12.80 -6.22 12.59
CA ARG A 196 -13.46 -6.58 11.32
C ARG A 196 -13.71 -5.39 10.42
N LEU A 197 -13.70 -4.18 10.96
CA LEU A 197 -13.93 -2.91 10.26
C LEU A 197 -12.73 -1.99 10.42
N GLY A 198 -12.40 -1.27 9.36
CA GLY A 198 -11.43 -0.18 9.42
C GLY A 198 -11.98 1.01 10.22
N TRP A 199 -11.09 1.82 10.77
CA TRP A 199 -11.47 3.02 11.50
C TRP A 199 -12.25 3.99 10.60
N GLY A 200 -13.48 4.33 11.01
CA GLY A 200 -14.39 5.23 10.27
C GLY A 200 -15.15 4.57 9.13
N TRP A 201 -15.17 3.23 9.03
CA TRP A 201 -16.07 2.52 8.13
C TRP A 201 -17.47 2.37 8.75
N CYS A 202 -18.49 2.50 7.91
CA CYS A 202 -19.86 2.20 8.33
C CYS A 202 -20.14 0.71 8.16
N TRP A 203 -20.86 0.13 9.10
CA TRP A 203 -21.17 -1.31 9.11
C TRP A 203 -22.07 -1.76 7.96
N ASP A 204 -22.82 -0.83 7.36
CA ASP A 204 -23.76 -1.04 6.26
C ASP A 204 -23.18 -0.69 4.87
N ASP A 205 -21.92 -0.29 4.82
CA ASP A 205 -21.18 -0.10 3.56
C ASP A 205 -20.71 -1.45 2.98
N ASP A 206 -20.37 -1.46 1.68
CA ASP A 206 -19.70 -2.61 1.02
C ASP A 206 -18.22 -2.68 1.45
N ASN A 207 -18.00 -3.11 2.68
CA ASN A 207 -16.68 -3.18 3.28
C ASN A 207 -15.91 -4.43 2.85
N PRO A 208 -14.59 -4.35 2.66
CA PRO A 208 -13.77 -5.54 2.51
C PRO A 208 -13.72 -6.36 3.81
N VAL A 209 -13.59 -7.67 3.68
CA VAL A 209 -13.48 -8.58 4.82
C VAL A 209 -12.07 -8.55 5.38
N LEU A 210 -11.89 -8.06 6.62
CA LEU A 210 -10.60 -7.99 7.29
C LEU A 210 -10.31 -9.28 8.08
N SER A 211 -10.08 -10.38 7.38
CA SER A 211 -9.70 -11.67 7.96
C SER A 211 -8.37 -12.16 7.39
N PRO A 212 -7.44 -12.66 8.21
CA PRO A 212 -6.20 -13.26 7.71
C PRO A 212 -6.42 -14.55 6.93
N LEU A 213 -7.50 -15.27 7.20
CA LEU A 213 -7.79 -16.57 6.59
C LEU A 213 -9.01 -16.45 5.66
N LEU A 214 -8.74 -16.15 4.40
CA LEU A 214 -9.74 -15.95 3.35
C LEU A 214 -9.69 -17.05 2.30
N ILE A 215 -10.85 -17.33 1.69
CA ILE A 215 -10.95 -18.05 0.43
C ILE A 215 -11.86 -17.26 -0.52
N SER A 216 -11.41 -17.04 -1.75
CA SER A 216 -12.18 -16.32 -2.76
C SER A 216 -12.78 -15.00 -2.22
N ARG A 217 -12.00 -14.28 -1.39
CA ARG A 217 -12.32 -12.99 -0.76
C ARG A 217 -13.34 -13.05 0.40
N LYS A 218 -13.65 -14.24 0.91
CA LYS A 218 -14.62 -14.46 2.01
C LYS A 218 -13.99 -15.12 3.21
N ASP A 219 -14.50 -14.83 4.41
CA ASP A 219 -14.13 -15.49 5.67
C ASP A 219 -14.91 -16.82 5.82
N GLU A 220 -14.76 -17.68 4.82
CA GLU A 220 -15.42 -19.00 4.74
C GLU A 220 -14.38 -20.13 4.56
N PHE A 221 -13.11 -19.88 4.89
CA PHE A 221 -12.00 -20.79 4.62
C PHE A 221 -12.21 -22.18 5.25
N MET A 222 -12.53 -22.24 6.54
CA MET A 222 -12.63 -23.51 7.25
C MET A 222 -13.78 -24.37 6.75
N GLN A 223 -14.91 -23.76 6.37
CA GLN A 223 -16.05 -24.46 5.78
C GLN A 223 -15.67 -25.10 4.43
N HIS A 224 -14.98 -24.33 3.57
CA HIS A 224 -14.50 -24.84 2.30
C HIS A 224 -13.42 -25.93 2.48
N PHE A 225 -12.53 -25.76 3.46
CA PHE A 225 -11.49 -26.73 3.73
C PHE A 225 -12.06 -28.09 4.17
N VAL A 226 -13.05 -28.08 5.07
CA VAL A 226 -13.74 -29.34 5.47
C VAL A 226 -14.45 -29.96 4.28
N SER A 227 -15.13 -29.18 3.45
CA SER A 227 -15.80 -29.72 2.25
C SER A 227 -14.79 -30.37 1.30
N GLU A 228 -13.66 -29.74 1.05
CA GLU A 228 -12.60 -30.25 0.17
C GLU A 228 -11.94 -31.52 0.72
N LEU A 229 -11.77 -31.63 2.06
CA LEU A 229 -11.31 -32.87 2.71
C LEU A 229 -12.28 -34.02 2.46
N VAL A 230 -13.58 -33.77 2.62
CA VAL A 230 -14.64 -34.80 2.40
C VAL A 230 -14.67 -35.20 0.92
N ASP A 231 -14.65 -34.25 0.00
CA ASP A 231 -14.65 -34.52 -1.45
C ASP A 231 -13.41 -35.31 -1.88
N ALA A 232 -12.30 -35.09 -1.18
CA ALA A 232 -11.06 -35.85 -1.34
C ALA A 232 -11.07 -37.21 -0.69
N GLY A 233 -12.11 -37.59 0.07
CA GLY A 233 -12.21 -38.84 0.79
C GLY A 233 -11.37 -38.93 2.07
N ILE A 234 -10.93 -37.77 2.60
CA ILE A 234 -10.22 -37.70 3.88
C ILE A 234 -11.25 -37.57 5.00
N VAL A 235 -11.17 -38.49 5.95
CA VAL A 235 -12.10 -38.53 7.11
C VAL A 235 -11.59 -37.55 8.18
N PHE A 236 -12.43 -36.63 8.62
CA PHE A 236 -12.14 -35.72 9.72
C PHE A 236 -12.97 -36.10 10.96
N ILE A 237 -12.27 -36.37 12.09
CA ILE A 237 -12.86 -36.72 13.38
C ILE A 237 -12.30 -35.74 14.43
N GLY A 238 -13.06 -34.69 14.71
CA GLY A 238 -12.62 -33.66 15.67
C GLY A 238 -13.44 -32.40 15.62
N ASN A 239 -12.88 -31.31 16.10
CA ASN A 239 -13.49 -29.98 16.17
C ASN A 239 -12.76 -28.96 15.33
N ILE A 240 -13.48 -27.95 14.86
CA ILE A 240 -12.89 -26.73 14.27
C ILE A 240 -12.80 -25.71 15.38
N ILE A 241 -11.59 -25.17 15.59
CA ILE A 241 -11.32 -24.16 16.62
C ILE A 241 -10.48 -23.02 16.05
N GLU A 242 -10.44 -21.87 16.72
CA GLU A 242 -9.46 -20.83 16.48
C GLU A 242 -8.33 -20.94 17.51
N GLY A 243 -7.08 -20.73 17.08
CA GLY A 243 -5.93 -20.83 17.96
C GLY A 243 -4.60 -20.58 17.27
N ASP A 244 -3.54 -20.53 18.08
CA ASP A 244 -2.16 -20.33 17.60
C ASP A 244 -1.55 -21.65 17.11
N THR A 245 -0.76 -21.56 16.07
CA THR A 245 0.06 -22.66 15.58
C THR A 245 1.30 -22.81 16.46
N PRO A 246 1.58 -24.02 17.03
CA PRO A 246 2.81 -24.28 17.75
C PRO A 246 4.05 -24.08 16.86
N ILE A 247 5.15 -23.61 17.47
CA ILE A 247 6.39 -23.32 16.75
C ILE A 247 7.05 -24.58 16.15
N ASP A 248 6.80 -25.72 16.74
CA ASP A 248 7.31 -27.04 16.35
C ASP A 248 6.35 -27.82 15.45
N ALA A 249 5.26 -27.21 14.98
CA ALA A 249 4.35 -27.83 14.01
C ALA A 249 5.06 -28.09 12.68
N TYR A 250 4.86 -29.31 12.16
CA TYR A 250 5.44 -29.76 10.90
C TYR A 250 4.75 -29.09 9.70
N GLU A 251 5.54 -28.70 8.72
CA GLU A 251 5.04 -28.10 7.48
C GLU A 251 4.41 -29.16 6.59
N ILE A 252 3.24 -28.84 6.03
CA ILE A 252 2.59 -29.63 4.98
C ILE A 252 2.80 -28.92 3.64
N VAL A 253 2.30 -27.70 3.54
CA VAL A 253 2.38 -26.90 2.30
C VAL A 253 2.21 -25.42 2.57
N ASP A 254 2.91 -24.61 1.79
CA ASP A 254 2.73 -23.16 1.71
C ASP A 254 2.13 -22.78 0.35
N ARG A 255 1.14 -21.88 0.35
CA ARG A 255 0.67 -21.19 -0.86
C ARG A 255 1.08 -19.74 -0.80
N THR A 256 1.61 -19.24 -1.90
CA THR A 256 2.18 -17.88 -1.92
C THR A 256 1.75 -17.12 -3.16
N HIS A 257 1.49 -15.81 -2.96
CA HIS A 257 1.31 -14.86 -4.05
C HIS A 257 2.28 -13.67 -3.88
N THR A 258 2.80 -13.17 -5.00
CA THR A 258 3.79 -12.08 -4.97
C THR A 258 3.14 -10.73 -4.69
N ILE A 259 3.91 -9.79 -4.10
CA ILE A 259 3.46 -8.41 -3.92
C ILE A 259 3.02 -7.77 -5.24
N ASP A 260 3.66 -8.10 -6.37
CA ASP A 260 3.30 -7.59 -7.69
C ASP A 260 1.88 -8.03 -8.11
N GLN A 261 1.53 -9.29 -7.85
CA GLN A 261 0.17 -9.79 -8.12
C GLN A 261 -0.88 -9.04 -7.29
N ILE A 262 -0.53 -8.65 -6.07
CA ILE A 262 -1.38 -7.85 -5.19
C ILE A 262 -1.48 -6.41 -5.71
N LEU A 263 -0.34 -5.77 -6.01
CA LEU A 263 -0.28 -4.41 -6.52
C LEU A 263 -1.06 -4.23 -7.83
N MET A 264 -0.95 -5.18 -8.75
CA MET A 264 -1.68 -5.13 -10.03
C MET A 264 -3.19 -5.01 -9.80
N LYS A 265 -3.79 -5.86 -8.99
CA LYS A 265 -5.22 -5.82 -8.69
C LYS A 265 -5.60 -4.59 -7.87
N MET A 266 -4.81 -4.27 -6.84
CA MET A 266 -5.00 -3.13 -5.98
C MET A 266 -5.03 -1.79 -6.73
N MET A 267 -4.11 -1.60 -7.68
CA MET A 267 -3.97 -0.33 -8.41
C MET A 267 -4.87 -0.26 -9.63
N LYS A 268 -4.86 -1.30 -10.51
CA LYS A 268 -5.64 -1.31 -11.76
C LYS A 268 -7.15 -1.24 -11.50
N ASP A 269 -7.64 -2.04 -10.57
CA ASP A 269 -9.07 -2.14 -10.25
C ASP A 269 -9.48 -1.30 -9.05
N SER A 270 -8.50 -0.68 -8.37
CA SER A 270 -8.72 0.08 -7.14
C SER A 270 -9.29 -0.78 -5.98
N ASP A 271 -8.90 -2.06 -5.90
CA ASP A 271 -9.46 -3.02 -4.97
C ASP A 271 -9.11 -2.70 -3.51
N ASN A 272 -10.14 -2.54 -2.66
CA ASN A 272 -9.96 -2.17 -1.26
C ASN A 272 -9.43 -3.33 -0.42
N LEU A 273 -9.91 -4.57 -0.65
CA LEU A 273 -9.44 -5.75 0.09
C LEU A 273 -7.92 -5.96 -0.09
N TYR A 274 -7.43 -5.80 -1.32
CA TYR A 274 -6.01 -5.94 -1.63
C TYR A 274 -5.15 -4.85 -0.95
N ALA A 275 -5.71 -3.65 -0.84
CA ALA A 275 -5.04 -2.56 -0.13
C ALA A 275 -4.99 -2.79 1.39
N GLU A 276 -6.07 -3.27 1.99
CA GLU A 276 -6.10 -3.58 3.41
C GLU A 276 -5.22 -4.80 3.73
N ALA A 277 -5.24 -5.82 2.88
CA ALA A 277 -4.33 -6.95 3.03
C ALA A 277 -2.86 -6.49 3.04
N LEU A 278 -2.46 -5.65 2.08
CA LEU A 278 -1.11 -5.09 2.03
C LEU A 278 -0.80 -4.20 3.25
N PHE A 279 -1.77 -3.42 3.72
CA PHE A 279 -1.65 -2.59 4.92
C PHE A 279 -1.41 -3.43 6.19
N TYR A 280 -2.09 -4.58 6.33
CA TYR A 280 -1.86 -5.50 7.45
C TYR A 280 -0.60 -6.34 7.29
N GLN A 281 -0.11 -6.63 6.07
CA GLN A 281 1.24 -7.17 5.88
C GLN A 281 2.30 -6.18 6.38
N LEU A 282 2.11 -4.90 6.03
CA LEU A 282 2.97 -3.84 6.56
C LEU A 282 2.93 -3.79 8.09
N ALA A 283 1.73 -3.87 8.70
CA ALA A 283 1.56 -3.92 10.15
C ALA A 283 2.30 -5.11 10.79
N SER A 284 2.14 -6.30 10.24
CA SER A 284 2.77 -7.54 10.71
C SER A 284 4.31 -7.47 10.69
N SER A 285 4.88 -6.67 9.77
CA SER A 285 6.34 -6.43 9.72
C SER A 285 6.89 -5.66 10.93
N SER A 286 6.04 -5.17 11.84
CA SER A 286 6.46 -4.61 13.13
C SER A 286 7.00 -5.64 14.09
N GLY A 287 6.64 -6.92 13.90
CA GLY A 287 6.91 -8.03 14.81
C GLY A 287 5.82 -8.24 15.88
N ASN A 288 4.82 -7.36 15.96
CA ASN A 288 3.68 -7.57 16.87
C ASN A 288 2.77 -8.69 16.36
N ARG A 289 2.29 -9.54 17.27
CA ARG A 289 1.36 -10.61 16.98
C ARG A 289 0.31 -10.70 18.12
N PRO A 290 -0.95 -10.36 17.85
CA PRO A 290 -1.51 -9.89 16.59
C PRO A 290 -1.06 -8.46 16.23
N ALA A 291 -0.87 -8.20 14.94
CA ALA A 291 -0.60 -6.86 14.44
C ALA A 291 -1.87 -6.02 14.36
N THR A 292 -1.72 -4.71 14.47
CA THR A 292 -2.83 -3.75 14.48
C THR A 292 -2.69 -2.74 13.34
N ALA A 293 -3.79 -2.09 12.96
CA ALA A 293 -3.75 -0.97 12.02
C ALA A 293 -2.81 0.17 12.51
N GLN A 294 -2.63 0.32 13.84
CA GLN A 294 -1.71 1.31 14.40
C GLN A 294 -0.25 0.99 14.09
N ASP A 295 0.12 -0.28 13.99
CA ASP A 295 1.47 -0.71 13.61
C ASP A 295 1.81 -0.27 12.18
N ALA A 296 0.87 -0.46 11.22
CA ALA A 296 1.03 0.03 9.86
C ALA A 296 1.15 1.55 9.80
N ARG A 297 0.28 2.27 10.52
CA ARG A 297 0.34 3.75 10.62
C ARG A 297 1.69 4.23 11.14
N ASN A 298 2.26 3.55 12.12
CA ASN A 298 3.57 3.88 12.69
C ASN A 298 4.69 3.68 11.65
N ILE A 299 4.59 2.66 10.80
CA ILE A 299 5.56 2.42 9.72
C ILE A 299 5.42 3.52 8.65
N ILE A 300 4.21 3.84 8.21
CA ILE A 300 3.95 4.94 7.26
C ILE A 300 4.49 6.26 7.81
N LYS A 301 4.24 6.58 9.07
CA LYS A 301 4.74 7.80 9.72
C LYS A 301 6.28 7.85 9.77
N ARG A 302 6.96 6.71 9.91
CA ARG A 302 8.44 6.67 9.82
C ARG A 302 8.93 7.00 8.42
N LEU A 303 8.29 6.44 7.40
CA LEU A 303 8.62 6.76 6.01
C LEU A 303 8.40 8.24 5.71
N ILE A 304 7.31 8.84 6.16
CA ILE A 304 7.03 10.26 5.98
C ILE A 304 8.13 11.14 6.59
N ARG A 305 8.63 10.81 7.79
CA ARG A 305 9.80 11.51 8.37
C ARG A 305 11.05 11.30 7.53
N LYS A 306 11.28 10.09 7.00
CA LYS A 306 12.43 9.78 6.15
C LYS A 306 12.47 10.64 4.88
N ILE A 307 11.31 10.95 4.30
CA ILE A 307 11.19 11.82 3.12
C ILE A 307 11.12 13.31 3.46
N GLY A 308 11.32 13.70 4.72
CA GLY A 308 11.44 15.09 5.15
C GLY A 308 10.13 15.79 5.50
N LEU A 309 9.00 15.08 5.58
CA LEU A 309 7.70 15.64 5.95
C LEU A 309 7.33 15.37 7.41
N ASN A 310 6.43 16.19 7.97
CA ASN A 310 5.94 16.01 9.33
C ASN A 310 4.69 15.09 9.33
N PRO A 311 4.77 13.87 9.89
CA PRO A 311 3.65 12.92 9.87
C PRO A 311 2.45 13.35 10.73
N SER A 312 2.58 14.39 11.57
CA SER A 312 1.47 14.90 12.37
C SER A 312 0.47 15.72 11.55
N ASP A 313 0.85 16.11 10.33
CA ASP A 313 0.01 16.91 9.43
C ASP A 313 -0.99 16.02 8.66
N TYR A 314 -0.95 14.68 8.86
CA TYR A 314 -1.74 13.71 8.11
C TYR A 314 -2.45 12.71 9.03
N ILE A 315 -3.59 12.19 8.55
CA ILE A 315 -4.34 11.12 9.21
C ILE A 315 -4.46 9.94 8.24
N PHE A 316 -3.99 8.78 8.69
CA PHE A 316 -4.10 7.51 7.97
C PHE A 316 -5.05 6.61 8.74
N ALA A 317 -6.30 6.52 8.30
CA ALA A 317 -7.31 5.70 8.97
C ALA A 317 -7.21 4.23 8.54
N ASP A 318 -7.05 4.00 7.25
CA ASP A 318 -6.97 2.68 6.61
C ASP A 318 -5.91 2.64 5.49
N GLY A 319 -5.74 1.50 4.86
CA GLY A 319 -4.80 1.32 3.75
C GLY A 319 -5.38 1.61 2.37
N SER A 320 -6.71 1.60 2.24
CA SER A 320 -7.41 1.67 0.96
C SER A 320 -7.85 3.08 0.57
N GLY A 321 -8.03 3.96 1.56
CA GLY A 321 -8.65 5.27 1.38
C GLY A 321 -10.19 5.23 1.38
N LEU A 322 -10.79 4.13 1.85
CA LEU A 322 -12.25 4.00 1.98
C LEU A 322 -12.78 4.90 3.11
N SER A 323 -12.04 4.98 4.21
CA SER A 323 -12.40 5.81 5.34
C SER A 323 -12.44 7.30 5.01
N LEU A 324 -13.50 7.97 5.43
CA LEU A 324 -13.60 9.43 5.37
C LEU A 324 -12.67 10.15 6.36
N TYR A 325 -12.00 9.42 7.23
CA TYR A 325 -11.06 9.96 8.21
C TYR A 325 -9.61 9.99 7.71
N ASN A 326 -9.34 9.55 6.49
CA ASN A 326 -8.06 9.79 5.85
C ASN A 326 -7.93 11.26 5.45
N TYR A 327 -6.81 11.88 5.83
CA TYR A 327 -6.46 13.25 5.42
C TYR A 327 -4.99 13.30 5.02
N VAL A 328 -4.75 13.71 3.78
CA VAL A 328 -3.40 13.90 3.19
C VAL A 328 -3.36 15.21 2.40
N THR A 329 -2.21 15.54 1.83
CA THR A 329 -2.02 16.69 0.96
C THR A 329 -1.54 16.24 -0.42
N ALA A 330 -1.70 17.06 -1.44
CA ALA A 330 -1.11 16.81 -2.76
C ALA A 330 0.42 16.79 -2.67
N GLU A 331 1.02 17.61 -1.80
CA GLU A 331 2.45 17.59 -1.50
C GLU A 331 2.91 16.22 -1.01
N LEU A 332 2.20 15.61 -0.03
CA LEU A 332 2.54 14.27 0.45
C LEU A 332 2.53 13.23 -0.67
N GLU A 333 1.48 13.21 -1.50
CA GLU A 333 1.38 12.23 -2.58
C GLU A 333 2.49 12.41 -3.62
N VAL A 334 2.85 13.67 -3.96
CA VAL A 334 3.96 13.97 -4.88
C VAL A 334 5.31 13.58 -4.26
N GLU A 335 5.57 13.90 -3.00
CA GLU A 335 6.82 13.52 -2.34
C GLU A 335 6.96 11.99 -2.20
N MET A 336 5.86 11.26 -1.97
CA MET A 336 5.86 9.80 -1.99
C MET A 336 6.16 9.24 -3.40
N LEU A 337 5.55 9.80 -4.46
CA LEU A 337 5.82 9.42 -5.84
C LEU A 337 7.26 9.73 -6.25
N LYS A 338 7.78 10.89 -5.87
CA LYS A 338 9.18 11.28 -6.06
C LYS A 338 10.13 10.32 -5.37
N TYR A 339 9.85 9.98 -4.10
CA TYR A 339 10.62 8.98 -3.36
C TYR A 339 10.61 7.62 -4.07
N ALA A 340 9.45 7.17 -4.55
CA ALA A 340 9.35 5.92 -5.30
C ALA A 340 10.18 5.95 -6.58
N TYR A 341 10.13 7.04 -7.36
CA TYR A 341 10.92 7.22 -8.58
C TYR A 341 12.43 7.17 -8.32
N GLN A 342 12.89 7.78 -7.23
CA GLN A 342 14.30 7.81 -6.83
C GLN A 342 14.81 6.46 -6.30
N ASN A 343 13.91 5.51 -5.99
CA ASN A 343 14.22 4.19 -5.49
C ASN A 343 13.77 3.11 -6.47
N SER A 344 14.69 2.62 -7.30
CA SER A 344 14.39 1.65 -8.36
C SER A 344 13.66 0.41 -7.85
N ASN A 345 14.01 -0.08 -6.65
CA ASN A 345 13.34 -1.22 -6.02
C ASN A 345 11.86 -0.95 -5.70
N ILE A 346 11.45 0.31 -5.56
CA ILE A 346 10.03 0.67 -5.39
C ILE A 346 9.39 0.93 -6.75
N TYR A 347 10.06 1.71 -7.59
CA TYR A 347 9.50 2.15 -8.87
C TYR A 347 9.20 0.99 -9.81
N LEU A 348 10.07 -0.02 -9.88
CA LEU A 348 9.91 -1.21 -10.74
C LEU A 348 8.65 -2.03 -10.42
N HIS A 349 8.17 -2.00 -9.20
CA HIS A 349 6.95 -2.68 -8.77
C HIS A 349 5.71 -1.77 -8.81
N LEU A 350 5.87 -0.49 -8.44
CA LEU A 350 4.77 0.47 -8.39
C LEU A 350 4.31 0.90 -9.79
N TYR A 351 5.25 1.34 -10.64
CA TYR A 351 4.94 1.97 -11.92
C TYR A 351 4.13 1.08 -12.88
N PRO A 352 4.47 -0.22 -13.08
CA PRO A 352 3.69 -1.12 -13.93
C PRO A 352 2.28 -1.38 -13.40
N SER A 353 2.09 -1.29 -12.07
CA SER A 353 0.80 -1.54 -11.41
C SER A 353 -0.21 -0.41 -11.59
N LEU A 354 0.24 0.81 -11.94
CA LEU A 354 -0.65 1.96 -12.12
C LEU A 354 -1.57 1.80 -13.34
N PRO A 355 -2.84 2.23 -13.26
CA PRO A 355 -3.73 2.38 -14.42
C PRO A 355 -3.10 3.25 -15.50
N ILE A 356 -3.32 2.88 -16.76
CA ILE A 356 -2.77 3.55 -17.94
C ILE A 356 -3.90 4.27 -18.69
N ALA A 357 -3.72 5.56 -18.93
CA ALA A 357 -4.70 6.38 -19.65
C ALA A 357 -5.05 5.80 -21.01
N GLY A 358 -6.35 5.66 -21.29
CA GLY A 358 -6.88 5.14 -22.55
C GLY A 358 -6.68 3.63 -22.76
N ILE A 359 -5.96 2.92 -21.90
CA ILE A 359 -5.54 1.52 -22.10
C ILE A 359 -6.22 0.57 -21.11
N ASP A 360 -5.96 0.74 -19.80
CA ASP A 360 -6.37 -0.22 -18.78
C ASP A 360 -6.86 0.40 -17.46
N GLY A 361 -7.28 -0.48 -16.56
CA GLY A 361 -7.70 -0.16 -15.21
C GLY A 361 -8.76 0.93 -15.16
N THR A 362 -8.74 1.74 -14.11
CA THR A 362 -9.70 2.84 -13.90
C THR A 362 -9.54 4.01 -14.87
N LEU A 363 -8.45 4.05 -15.64
CA LEU A 363 -8.20 5.05 -16.68
C LEU A 363 -8.51 4.59 -18.11
N LYS A 364 -8.96 3.36 -18.31
CA LYS A 364 -9.27 2.78 -19.64
C LYS A 364 -10.16 3.67 -20.53
N ARG A 365 -11.06 4.44 -19.92
CA ARG A 365 -12.03 5.30 -20.62
C ARG A 365 -11.74 6.79 -20.49
N ARG A 366 -10.60 7.17 -19.89
CA ARG A 366 -10.20 8.56 -19.63
C ARG A 366 -8.96 8.91 -20.45
N MET A 367 -8.76 10.20 -20.73
CA MET A 367 -7.52 10.75 -21.33
C MET A 367 -7.10 9.98 -22.60
N LYS A 368 -7.99 9.97 -23.61
CA LYS A 368 -7.82 9.25 -24.89
C LYS A 368 -7.27 10.12 -26.02
N THR A 369 -6.57 11.19 -25.70
CA THR A 369 -5.92 12.04 -26.69
C THR A 369 -4.57 11.44 -27.10
N PRO A 370 -3.99 11.84 -28.24
CA PRO A 370 -2.68 11.36 -28.66
C PRO A 370 -1.55 11.64 -27.66
N PHE A 371 -1.72 12.68 -26.80
CA PHE A 371 -0.69 13.09 -25.86
C PHE A 371 -0.79 12.36 -24.51
N THR A 372 -1.99 11.95 -24.11
CA THR A 372 -2.24 11.34 -22.79
C THR A 372 -2.38 9.82 -22.83
N THR A 373 -2.86 9.25 -23.95
CA THR A 373 -2.99 7.79 -24.13
C THR A 373 -1.62 7.12 -24.01
N ASP A 374 -1.54 6.04 -23.19
CA ASP A 374 -0.31 5.29 -22.87
C ASP A 374 0.79 6.12 -22.17
N ASN A 375 0.57 7.41 -21.99
CA ASN A 375 1.51 8.32 -21.35
C ASN A 375 1.20 8.49 -19.86
N VAL A 376 -0.03 8.89 -19.51
CA VAL A 376 -0.40 9.11 -18.11
C VAL A 376 -0.62 7.77 -17.41
N ARG A 377 0.15 7.52 -16.33
CA ARG A 377 0.00 6.35 -15.45
C ARG A 377 -0.31 6.82 -14.05
N ALA A 378 -1.55 6.65 -13.60
CA ALA A 378 -2.00 7.26 -12.38
C ALA A 378 -3.06 6.45 -11.64
N LYS A 379 -3.04 6.54 -10.31
CA LYS A 379 -4.08 6.01 -9.45
C LYS A 379 -5.22 7.02 -9.34
N THR A 380 -6.44 6.54 -9.51
CA THR A 380 -7.67 7.31 -9.29
C THR A 380 -8.19 7.13 -7.88
N GLY A 381 -8.87 8.14 -7.34
CA GLY A 381 -9.65 8.04 -6.11
C GLY A 381 -11.06 8.59 -6.30
N THR A 382 -12.06 7.91 -5.73
CA THR A 382 -13.47 8.33 -5.76
C THR A 382 -14.14 7.96 -4.46
N LEU A 383 -14.73 8.95 -3.79
CA LEU A 383 -15.72 8.82 -2.74
C LEU A 383 -16.80 9.88 -2.98
N THR A 384 -17.93 9.80 -2.29
CA THR A 384 -18.94 10.84 -2.36
C THR A 384 -18.33 12.20 -2.04
N GLY A 385 -18.39 13.12 -3.00
CA GLY A 385 -17.82 14.46 -2.85
C GLY A 385 -16.30 14.56 -2.99
N VAL A 386 -15.61 13.48 -3.40
CA VAL A 386 -14.15 13.42 -3.53
C VAL A 386 -13.76 12.79 -4.87
N GLN A 387 -12.87 13.45 -5.60
CA GLN A 387 -12.17 12.86 -6.76
C GLN A 387 -10.68 13.18 -6.66
N SER A 388 -9.84 12.18 -6.83
CA SER A 388 -8.39 12.34 -6.84
C SER A 388 -7.73 11.59 -7.99
N LEU A 389 -6.54 12.05 -8.37
CA LEU A 389 -5.70 11.45 -9.39
C LEU A 389 -4.24 11.77 -9.06
N ALA A 390 -3.39 10.75 -8.93
CA ALA A 390 -1.96 10.97 -8.68
C ALA A 390 -1.11 9.90 -9.39
N GLY A 391 0.02 10.31 -9.94
CA GLY A 391 0.90 9.41 -10.70
C GLY A 391 1.95 10.15 -11.51
N TYR A 392 2.25 9.62 -12.69
CA TYR A 392 3.32 10.07 -13.56
C TYR A 392 2.82 10.35 -14.98
N CYS A 393 3.50 11.26 -15.67
CA CYS A 393 3.37 11.45 -17.10
C CYS A 393 4.69 11.99 -17.69
N THR A 394 4.79 11.95 -19.02
CA THR A 394 5.95 12.48 -19.75
C THR A 394 5.51 13.66 -20.62
N THR A 395 6.30 14.71 -20.60
CA THR A 395 6.08 15.91 -21.43
C THR A 395 6.59 15.70 -22.86
N PRO A 396 6.23 16.55 -23.83
CA PRO A 396 6.72 16.44 -25.22
C PRO A 396 8.25 16.50 -25.37
N ASN A 397 8.94 17.15 -24.45
CA ASN A 397 10.41 17.22 -24.42
C ASN A 397 11.05 16.14 -23.52
N ASN A 398 10.32 15.05 -23.27
CA ASN A 398 10.76 13.86 -22.52
C ASN A 398 11.13 14.11 -21.05
N HIS A 399 10.60 15.15 -20.41
CA HIS A 399 10.68 15.25 -18.96
C HIS A 399 9.67 14.33 -18.31
N THR A 400 10.09 13.62 -17.28
CA THR A 400 9.20 12.81 -16.44
C THR A 400 8.65 13.69 -15.32
N LEU A 401 7.33 13.77 -15.24
CA LEU A 401 6.62 14.49 -14.19
C LEU A 401 5.95 13.51 -13.23
N CYS A 402 5.87 13.86 -11.94
CA CYS A 402 4.90 13.28 -11.03
C CYS A 402 3.92 14.36 -10.56
N PHE A 403 2.69 13.94 -10.30
CA PHE A 403 1.62 14.87 -9.95
C PHE A 403 0.60 14.27 -9.00
N ALA A 404 -0.08 15.13 -8.24
CA ALA A 404 -1.27 14.80 -7.45
C ALA A 404 -2.32 15.90 -7.58
N ILE A 405 -3.58 15.48 -7.79
CA ILE A 405 -4.75 16.35 -7.95
C ILE A 405 -5.86 15.81 -7.04
N ILE A 406 -6.20 16.51 -5.97
CA ILE A 406 -7.19 16.09 -4.98
C ILE A 406 -8.31 17.13 -4.94
N ASN A 407 -9.51 16.74 -5.35
CA ASN A 407 -10.72 17.59 -5.29
C ASN A 407 -11.66 17.11 -4.19
N ASN A 408 -12.06 17.99 -3.28
CA ASN A 408 -13.04 17.73 -2.22
C ASN A 408 -14.20 18.72 -2.28
N GLY A 409 -15.38 18.31 -1.78
CA GLY A 409 -16.58 19.14 -1.79
C GLY A 409 -17.24 19.26 -3.18
N ILE A 410 -17.07 18.25 -4.03
CA ILE A 410 -17.64 18.23 -5.39
C ILE A 410 -19.04 17.61 -5.38
N LEU A 411 -19.95 18.17 -6.19
CA LEU A 411 -21.32 17.68 -6.33
C LEU A 411 -21.47 16.72 -7.52
N LYS A 412 -20.62 16.87 -8.54
CA LYS A 412 -20.66 16.07 -9.77
C LYS A 412 -19.27 15.58 -10.11
N ASP A 413 -19.05 14.29 -9.97
CA ASP A 413 -17.76 13.60 -10.25
C ASP A 413 -17.20 13.94 -11.63
N SER A 414 -18.08 14.03 -12.64
CA SER A 414 -17.67 14.32 -14.01
C SER A 414 -16.96 15.67 -14.17
N GLN A 415 -17.31 16.67 -13.37
CA GLN A 415 -16.68 17.99 -13.43
C GLN A 415 -15.22 17.93 -12.93
N ALA A 416 -14.98 17.25 -11.81
CA ALA A 416 -13.63 17.08 -11.28
C ALA A 416 -12.78 16.18 -12.19
N ARG A 417 -13.35 15.08 -12.71
CA ARG A 417 -12.64 14.23 -13.69
C ARG A 417 -12.26 15.01 -14.94
N SER A 418 -13.17 15.85 -15.46
CA SER A 418 -12.87 16.70 -16.61
C SER A 418 -11.76 17.72 -16.33
N LEU A 419 -11.72 18.30 -15.12
CA LEU A 419 -10.64 19.19 -14.71
C LEU A 419 -9.29 18.44 -14.65
N GLN A 420 -9.27 17.25 -14.02
CA GLN A 420 -8.08 16.40 -13.96
C GLN A 420 -7.57 16.01 -15.35
N ASP A 421 -8.48 15.62 -16.26
CA ASP A 421 -8.12 15.22 -17.64
C ASP A 421 -7.53 16.40 -18.42
N LYS A 422 -8.09 17.62 -18.28
CA LYS A 422 -7.57 18.83 -18.90
C LYS A 422 -6.18 19.21 -18.36
N ILE A 423 -5.96 19.07 -17.04
CA ILE A 423 -4.64 19.32 -16.44
C ILE A 423 -3.62 18.32 -17.00
N CYS A 424 -3.93 17.02 -17.02
CA CYS A 424 -3.02 16.02 -17.60
C CYS A 424 -2.76 16.27 -19.11
N GLU A 425 -3.78 16.67 -19.87
CA GLU A 425 -3.62 17.08 -21.28
C GLU A 425 -2.65 18.24 -21.42
N ALA A 426 -2.80 19.29 -20.59
CA ALA A 426 -1.92 20.45 -20.60
C ALA A 426 -0.47 20.12 -20.23
N LEU A 427 -0.24 19.12 -19.36
CA LEU A 427 1.09 18.64 -19.00
C LEU A 427 1.76 17.84 -20.13
N CYS A 428 0.97 17.09 -20.91
CA CYS A 428 1.47 16.16 -21.92
C CYS A 428 1.49 16.76 -23.34
N SER A 429 0.81 17.87 -23.59
CA SER A 429 0.75 18.53 -24.89
C SER A 429 1.93 19.48 -25.13
N PRO A 430 2.28 19.76 -26.43
CA PRO A 430 3.28 20.75 -26.80
C PRO A 430 2.93 22.19 -26.39
#